data_f17b924ac15e4f2b40f8950df2f15be0
#
_entry.id   f17b924ac15e4f2b40f8950df2f15be0
#
_cell.length_a   1.000
_cell.length_b   1.000
_cell.length_c   1.000
_cell.angle_alpha   90.00
_cell.angle_beta   90.00
_cell.angle_gamma   90.00
#
_symmetry.space_group_name_H-M   'P 1'
#
loop_
_entity.id
_entity.type
_entity.pdbx_description
1 polymer ?
#
loop_
_entity_poly.entity_id
_entity_poly.type
_entity_poly.pdbx_seq_one_letter_code
_entity_poly.pdbx_strand_id
1 'polypeptide(L)'
;MKITASNLTRWAGLSAVVAGILYVSVGLLHPFVGHHGGLPSVTADLWVLTHALTIGVSFFGLLGMAGLYARQAEQAGWLGLAGFLLFSLWLVLVPGFTFFEALILPLLAVDAPRFAEGFLGIFTGTAGGTEFGALATVWTLMGPLYILGALLFGVATLRAGVLPRWAAGVFGVGAVASLAFALLPRALEPLAAVPVGVGLAGLGYALWSDRRAPASDPAPARGRPQLRQAGAA
;
A
#
# COMPACT_ATOMS: atom_id res chain seq x y z
N MET A 1 5.77 24.02 -16.87
CA MET A 1 4.58 23.23 -16.46
C MET A 1 4.27 23.61 -15.02
N LYS A 2 3.06 24.06 -14.67
CA LYS A 2 2.72 24.41 -13.28
C LYS A 2 2.22 23.13 -12.57
N ILE A 3 2.73 22.86 -11.36
CA ILE A 3 2.22 21.81 -10.49
C ILE A 3 0.92 22.33 -9.87
N THR A 4 -0.18 21.61 -10.08
CA THR A 4 -1.49 21.94 -9.53
C THR A 4 -2.00 20.82 -8.64
N ALA A 5 -2.91 21.10 -7.70
CA ALA A 5 -3.54 20.08 -6.86
C ALA A 5 -4.20 18.97 -7.69
N SER A 6 -4.85 19.34 -8.80
CA SER A 6 -5.44 18.37 -9.74
C SER A 6 -4.40 17.43 -10.35
N ASN A 7 -3.22 17.95 -10.74
CA ASN A 7 -2.16 17.12 -11.27
C ASN A 7 -1.59 16.17 -10.20
N LEU A 8 -1.41 16.64 -8.96
CA LEU A 8 -0.95 15.81 -7.85
C LEU A 8 -1.93 14.66 -7.56
N THR A 9 -3.24 14.94 -7.53
CA THR A 9 -4.28 13.93 -7.37
C THR A 9 -4.22 12.87 -8.47
N ARG A 10 -4.04 13.29 -9.72
CA ARG A 10 -3.90 12.35 -10.85
C ARG A 10 -2.64 11.51 -10.76
N TRP A 11 -1.51 12.10 -10.38
CA TRP A 11 -0.26 11.35 -10.17
C TRP A 11 -0.38 10.35 -9.02
N ALA A 12 -1.07 10.70 -7.93
CA ALA A 12 -1.38 9.77 -6.86
C ALA A 12 -2.27 8.62 -7.34
N GLY A 13 -3.28 8.89 -8.18
CA GLY A 13 -4.08 7.86 -8.82
C GLY A 13 -3.24 6.90 -9.67
N LEU A 14 -2.36 7.44 -10.51
CA LEU A 14 -1.43 6.63 -11.32
C LEU A 14 -0.48 5.82 -10.43
N SER A 15 0.00 6.38 -9.33
CA SER A 15 0.82 5.67 -8.35
C SER A 15 0.08 4.46 -7.76
N ALA A 16 -1.21 4.60 -7.41
CA ALA A 16 -2.02 3.48 -6.94
C ALA A 16 -2.20 2.39 -8.00
N VAL A 17 -2.35 2.76 -9.30
CA VAL A 17 -2.39 1.80 -10.41
C VAL A 17 -1.08 1.03 -10.49
N VAL A 18 0.05 1.73 -10.49
CA VAL A 18 1.39 1.12 -10.55
C VAL A 18 1.61 0.20 -9.35
N ALA A 19 1.27 0.65 -8.13
CA ALA A 19 1.37 -0.17 -6.93
C ALA A 19 0.54 -1.46 -7.03
N GLY A 20 -0.69 -1.37 -7.52
CA GLY A 20 -1.56 -2.53 -7.70
C GLY A 20 -0.99 -3.54 -8.70
N ILE A 21 -0.46 -3.08 -9.83
CA ILE A 21 0.19 -3.93 -10.83
C ILE A 21 1.44 -4.59 -10.25
N LEU A 22 2.32 -3.81 -9.60
CA LEU A 22 3.52 -4.34 -8.97
C LEU A 22 3.19 -5.36 -7.88
N TYR A 23 2.13 -5.11 -7.08
CA TYR A 23 1.71 -6.02 -6.01
C TYR A 23 1.28 -7.39 -6.56
N VAL A 24 0.50 -7.41 -7.65
CA VAL A 24 0.16 -8.66 -8.34
C VAL A 24 1.42 -9.34 -8.89
N SER A 25 2.30 -8.57 -9.54
CA SER A 25 3.53 -9.11 -10.13
C SER A 25 4.43 -9.75 -9.08
N VAL A 26 4.63 -9.07 -7.94
CA VAL A 26 5.39 -9.62 -6.80
C VAL A 26 4.73 -10.88 -6.27
N GLY A 27 3.41 -10.88 -6.05
CA GLY A 27 2.68 -12.07 -5.59
C GLY A 27 2.86 -13.28 -6.49
N LEU A 28 2.89 -13.08 -7.80
CA LEU A 28 3.10 -14.15 -8.78
C LEU A 28 4.55 -14.63 -8.87
N LEU A 29 5.53 -13.75 -8.64
CA LEU A 29 6.97 -14.08 -8.70
C LEU A 29 7.51 -14.67 -7.40
N HIS A 30 7.02 -14.21 -6.25
CA HIS A 30 7.53 -14.54 -4.92
C HIS A 30 7.56 -16.04 -4.59
N PRO A 31 6.62 -16.90 -5.04
CA PRO A 31 6.67 -18.33 -4.75
C PRO A 31 7.88 -19.05 -5.36
N PHE A 32 8.47 -18.50 -6.41
CA PHE A 32 9.66 -19.07 -7.05
C PHE A 32 10.95 -18.73 -6.30
N VAL A 33 10.90 -17.68 -5.46
CA VAL A 33 12.07 -17.15 -4.72
C VAL A 33 11.70 -16.78 -3.28
N GLY A 34 10.64 -17.37 -2.73
CA GLY A 34 10.17 -17.04 -1.39
C GLY A 34 11.01 -17.70 -0.28
N HIS A 35 10.75 -17.29 0.95
CA HIS A 35 11.46 -17.69 2.17
C HIS A 35 11.52 -19.21 2.37
N HIS A 36 10.54 -19.95 1.86
CA HIS A 36 10.52 -21.43 1.92
C HIS A 36 11.56 -22.15 1.05
N GLY A 37 12.16 -21.43 0.10
CA GLY A 37 13.27 -21.97 -0.71
C GLY A 37 14.61 -21.97 0.00
N GLY A 38 14.71 -21.37 1.18
CA GLY A 38 15.93 -21.28 1.97
C GLY A 38 17.07 -20.51 1.27
N LEU A 39 18.31 -20.78 1.65
CA LEU A 39 19.50 -20.09 1.10
C LEU A 39 19.61 -20.14 -0.44
N PRO A 40 19.28 -21.25 -1.12
CA PRO A 40 19.33 -21.29 -2.60
C PRO A 40 18.41 -20.24 -3.26
N SER A 41 17.26 -19.91 -2.65
CA SER A 41 16.39 -18.86 -3.16
C SER A 41 17.02 -17.48 -3.03
N VAL A 42 17.68 -17.22 -1.91
CA VAL A 42 18.27 -15.91 -1.58
C VAL A 42 19.36 -15.51 -2.57
N THR A 43 20.11 -16.48 -3.08
CA THR A 43 21.20 -16.24 -4.05
C THR A 43 20.75 -16.22 -5.51
N ALA A 44 19.45 -16.41 -5.78
CA ALA A 44 18.92 -16.34 -7.13
C ALA A 44 18.69 -14.88 -7.58
N ASP A 45 18.98 -14.56 -8.85
CA ASP A 45 18.78 -13.21 -9.42
C ASP A 45 17.34 -12.71 -9.26
N LEU A 46 16.37 -13.62 -9.37
CA LEU A 46 14.96 -13.30 -9.21
C LEU A 46 14.60 -12.87 -7.79
N TRP A 47 15.38 -13.28 -6.77
CA TRP A 47 15.21 -12.82 -5.38
C TRP A 47 15.35 -11.31 -5.26
N VAL A 48 16.48 -10.79 -5.74
CA VAL A 48 16.78 -9.35 -5.69
C VAL A 48 15.71 -8.54 -6.45
N LEU A 49 15.35 -9.02 -7.65
CA LEU A 49 14.32 -8.37 -8.47
C LEU A 49 12.97 -8.30 -7.73
N THR A 50 12.52 -9.43 -7.19
CA THR A 50 11.21 -9.51 -6.52
C THR A 50 11.13 -8.59 -5.30
N HIS A 51 12.19 -8.58 -4.47
CA HIS A 51 12.22 -7.71 -3.29
C HIS A 51 12.42 -6.23 -3.66
N ALA A 52 13.18 -5.91 -4.71
CA ALA A 52 13.26 -4.55 -5.24
C ALA A 52 11.91 -4.04 -5.77
N LEU A 53 11.14 -4.89 -6.47
CA LEU A 53 9.77 -4.54 -6.89
C LEU A 53 8.84 -4.30 -5.70
N THR A 54 9.02 -5.02 -4.58
CA THR A 54 8.25 -4.81 -3.35
C THR A 54 8.53 -3.44 -2.72
N ILE A 55 9.77 -2.93 -2.80
CA ILE A 55 10.07 -1.55 -2.41
C ILE A 55 9.29 -0.57 -3.30
N GLY A 56 9.20 -0.85 -4.61
CA GLY A 56 8.38 -0.09 -5.54
C GLY A 56 6.89 -0.11 -5.17
N VAL A 57 6.33 -1.27 -4.78
CA VAL A 57 4.94 -1.37 -4.25
C VAL A 57 4.73 -0.40 -3.11
N SER A 58 5.66 -0.36 -2.15
CA SER A 58 5.55 0.49 -0.97
C SER A 58 5.61 1.97 -1.32
N PHE A 59 6.55 2.38 -2.14
CA PHE A 59 6.69 3.77 -2.57
C PHE A 59 5.45 4.27 -3.31
N PHE A 60 5.05 3.59 -4.36
CA PHE A 60 3.88 3.96 -5.14
C PHE A 60 2.58 3.77 -4.36
N GLY A 61 2.53 2.76 -3.50
CA GLY A 61 1.39 2.50 -2.61
C GLY A 61 1.14 3.63 -1.64
N LEU A 62 2.17 4.17 -0.98
CA LEU A 62 2.04 5.31 -0.07
C LEU A 62 1.52 6.56 -0.78
N LEU A 63 2.09 6.89 -1.95
CA LEU A 63 1.62 8.03 -2.75
C LEU A 63 0.17 7.83 -3.19
N GLY A 64 -0.16 6.62 -3.63
CA GLY A 64 -1.51 6.26 -4.05
C GLY A 64 -2.52 6.37 -2.91
N MET A 65 -2.22 5.75 -1.76
CA MET A 65 -3.08 5.77 -0.58
C MET A 65 -3.33 7.19 -0.05
N ALA A 66 -2.29 8.04 -0.05
CA ALA A 66 -2.43 9.43 0.34
C ALA A 66 -3.44 10.18 -0.57
N GLY A 67 -3.34 10.00 -1.89
CA GLY A 67 -4.27 10.62 -2.83
C GLY A 67 -5.68 10.04 -2.73
N LEU A 68 -5.82 8.72 -2.59
CA LEU A 68 -7.11 8.05 -2.42
C LEU A 68 -7.82 8.52 -1.14
N TYR A 69 -7.08 8.64 -0.02
CA TYR A 69 -7.65 9.16 1.22
C TYR A 69 -8.00 10.63 1.10
N ALA A 70 -7.09 11.48 0.61
CA ALA A 70 -7.33 12.92 0.44
C ALA A 70 -8.58 13.20 -0.40
N ARG A 71 -8.86 12.37 -1.42
CA ARG A 71 -10.03 12.51 -2.30
C ARG A 71 -11.37 12.32 -1.61
N GLN A 72 -11.41 11.57 -0.51
CA GLN A 72 -12.64 11.17 0.18
C GLN A 72 -12.59 11.41 1.70
N ALA A 73 -11.65 12.22 2.19
CA ALA A 73 -11.37 12.35 3.61
C ALA A 73 -12.63 12.76 4.44
N GLU A 74 -13.40 13.71 3.94
CA GLU A 74 -14.63 14.20 4.60
C GLU A 74 -15.70 13.10 4.70
N GLN A 75 -15.90 12.32 3.62
CA GLN A 75 -16.94 11.29 3.54
C GLN A 75 -16.49 9.98 4.22
N ALA A 76 -15.20 9.68 4.18
CA ALA A 76 -14.63 8.47 4.77
C ALA A 76 -14.48 8.57 6.31
N GLY A 77 -14.35 9.79 6.84
CA GLY A 77 -14.29 10.10 8.27
C GLY A 77 -13.17 9.33 9.01
N TRP A 78 -13.37 9.13 10.31
CA TRP A 78 -12.39 8.46 11.18
C TRP A 78 -12.08 7.01 10.78
N LEU A 79 -13.08 6.30 10.22
CA LEU A 79 -12.88 4.93 9.76
C LEU A 79 -11.89 4.89 8.59
N GLY A 80 -12.04 5.82 7.65
CA GLY A 80 -11.13 5.97 6.52
C GLY A 80 -9.73 6.38 6.95
N LEU A 81 -9.62 7.29 7.93
CA LEU A 81 -8.34 7.70 8.50
C LEU A 81 -7.63 6.51 9.16
N ALA A 82 -8.32 5.76 10.01
CA ALA A 82 -7.76 4.59 10.67
C ALA A 82 -7.25 3.55 9.65
N GLY A 83 -8.07 3.22 8.64
CA GLY A 83 -7.67 2.32 7.56
C GLY A 83 -6.47 2.83 6.77
N PHE A 84 -6.46 4.12 6.41
CA PHE A 84 -5.34 4.78 5.75
C PHE A 84 -4.05 4.70 6.57
N LEU A 85 -4.10 5.04 7.86
CA LEU A 85 -2.91 5.04 8.71
C LEU A 85 -2.35 3.64 8.94
N LEU A 86 -3.22 2.65 9.22
CA LEU A 86 -2.77 1.26 9.44
C LEU A 86 -2.14 0.67 8.17
N PHE A 87 -2.79 0.85 7.01
CA PHE A 87 -2.26 0.35 5.75
C PHE A 87 -0.98 1.07 5.33
N SER A 88 -0.91 2.39 5.54
CA SER A 88 0.30 3.18 5.29
C SER A 88 1.45 2.77 6.21
N LEU A 89 1.17 2.47 7.49
CA LEU A 89 2.19 1.97 8.41
C LEU A 89 2.76 0.62 7.93
N TRP A 90 1.91 -0.28 7.45
CA TRP A 90 2.35 -1.52 6.82
C TRP A 90 3.26 -1.22 5.61
N LEU A 91 2.85 -0.32 4.70
CA LEU A 91 3.66 0.09 3.54
C LEU A 91 5.00 0.74 3.93
N VAL A 92 5.11 1.36 5.11
CA VAL A 92 6.37 1.92 5.63
C VAL A 92 7.27 0.83 6.19
N LEU A 93 6.70 -0.18 6.85
CA LEU A 93 7.47 -1.25 7.48
C LEU A 93 8.01 -2.27 6.46
N VAL A 94 7.25 -2.55 5.39
CA VAL A 94 7.68 -3.50 4.34
C VAL A 94 9.07 -3.19 3.78
N PRO A 95 9.41 -1.94 3.38
CA PRO A 95 10.73 -1.63 2.85
C PRO A 95 11.89 -1.96 3.79
N GLY A 96 11.67 -1.90 5.10
CA GLY A 96 12.69 -2.27 6.08
C GLY A 96 13.14 -3.72 5.94
N PHE A 97 12.21 -4.64 5.78
CA PHE A 97 12.49 -6.05 5.52
C PHE A 97 13.02 -6.26 4.10
N THR A 98 12.30 -5.76 3.10
CA THR A 98 12.63 -6.05 1.70
C THR A 98 13.93 -5.42 1.23
N PHE A 99 14.34 -4.28 1.80
CA PHE A 99 15.67 -3.71 1.55
C PHE A 99 16.78 -4.63 2.05
N PHE A 100 16.61 -5.14 3.29
CA PHE A 100 17.56 -6.08 3.86
C PHE A 100 17.61 -7.37 3.04
N GLU A 101 16.46 -7.91 2.65
CA GLU A 101 16.33 -9.12 1.84
C GLU A 101 16.93 -8.95 0.44
N ALA A 102 16.72 -7.81 -0.20
CA ALA A 102 17.22 -7.56 -1.54
C ALA A 102 18.74 -7.39 -1.58
N LEU A 103 19.33 -6.65 -0.64
CA LEU A 103 20.68 -6.12 -0.78
C LEU A 103 21.69 -6.70 0.23
N ILE A 104 21.22 -7.14 1.40
CA ILE A 104 22.10 -7.56 2.48
C ILE A 104 22.06 -9.08 2.65
N LEU A 105 20.87 -9.66 2.63
CA LEU A 105 20.71 -11.10 2.87
C LEU A 105 21.45 -12.00 1.89
N PRO A 106 21.55 -11.68 0.57
CA PRO A 106 22.36 -12.48 -0.36
C PRO A 106 23.86 -12.55 0.01
N LEU A 107 24.41 -11.47 0.55
CA LEU A 107 25.78 -11.43 1.04
C LEU A 107 25.94 -12.31 2.28
N LEU A 108 25.00 -12.18 3.23
CA LEU A 108 25.01 -12.99 4.45
C LEU A 108 24.72 -14.48 4.19
N ALA A 109 24.01 -14.81 3.13
CA ALA A 109 23.80 -16.20 2.74
C ALA A 109 25.12 -16.93 2.42
N VAL A 110 26.15 -16.19 1.98
CA VAL A 110 27.50 -16.72 1.71
C VAL A 110 28.38 -16.63 2.95
N ASP A 111 28.44 -15.46 3.58
CA ASP A 111 29.43 -15.17 4.64
C ASP A 111 28.95 -15.61 6.03
N ALA A 112 27.65 -15.65 6.27
CA ALA A 112 27.04 -16.00 7.56
C ALA A 112 25.74 -16.81 7.37
N PRO A 113 25.81 -18.02 6.76
CA PRO A 113 24.62 -18.79 6.36
C PRO A 113 23.67 -19.10 7.52
N ARG A 114 24.18 -19.38 8.72
CA ARG A 114 23.34 -19.61 9.91
C ARG A 114 22.50 -18.41 10.30
N PHE A 115 23.05 -17.21 10.15
CA PHE A 115 22.28 -15.97 10.39
C PHE A 115 21.20 -15.81 9.34
N ALA A 116 21.53 -16.02 8.06
CA ALA A 116 20.58 -15.93 6.95
C ALA A 116 19.43 -16.93 7.09
N GLU A 117 19.74 -18.19 7.46
CA GLU A 117 18.72 -19.21 7.75
C GLU A 117 17.81 -18.79 8.92
N GLY A 118 18.40 -18.30 10.02
CA GLY A 118 17.64 -17.81 11.15
C GLY A 118 16.73 -16.64 10.78
N PHE A 119 17.22 -15.70 9.96
CA PHE A 119 16.42 -14.57 9.46
C PHE A 119 15.23 -15.06 8.62
N LEU A 120 15.46 -15.99 7.68
CA LEU A 120 14.39 -16.63 6.91
C LEU A 120 13.38 -17.35 7.81
N GLY A 121 13.85 -17.89 8.92
CA GLY A 121 13.02 -18.54 9.93
C GLY A 121 11.98 -17.62 10.60
N ILE A 122 12.17 -16.30 10.61
CA ILE A 122 11.17 -15.35 11.09
C ILE A 122 9.88 -15.47 10.27
N PHE A 123 10.00 -15.64 8.96
CA PHE A 123 8.88 -15.70 8.02
C PHE A 123 8.20 -17.06 8.00
N THR A 124 8.95 -18.12 8.28
CA THR A 124 8.46 -19.50 8.25
C THR A 124 8.07 -20.06 9.62
N GLY A 125 8.31 -19.29 10.70
CA GLY A 125 8.11 -19.75 12.06
C GLY A 125 9.15 -20.74 12.57
N THR A 126 10.30 -20.88 11.88
CA THR A 126 11.37 -21.85 12.17
C THR A 126 12.69 -21.19 12.57
N ALA A 127 12.65 -20.04 13.21
CA ALA A 127 13.83 -19.20 13.52
C ALA A 127 14.96 -19.88 14.37
N GLY A 128 14.86 -21.15 14.66
CA GLY A 128 15.95 -22.06 15.02
C GLY A 128 16.90 -21.64 16.15
N GLY A 129 16.42 -20.84 17.13
CA GLY A 129 17.23 -20.43 18.27
C GLY A 129 18.05 -19.14 18.05
N THR A 130 17.97 -18.50 16.89
CA THR A 130 18.52 -17.15 16.68
C THR A 130 17.53 -16.12 17.18
N GLU A 131 17.94 -15.30 18.13
CA GLU A 131 17.10 -14.21 18.66
C GLU A 131 17.24 -12.96 17.78
N PHE A 132 16.15 -12.55 17.13
CA PHE A 132 16.09 -11.34 16.32
C PHE A 132 15.43 -10.15 17.05
N GLY A 133 15.28 -10.24 18.38
CA GLY A 133 14.73 -9.17 19.21
C GLY A 133 13.37 -8.66 18.73
N ALA A 134 13.23 -7.35 18.59
CA ALA A 134 11.99 -6.71 18.18
C ALA A 134 11.59 -7.03 16.72
N LEU A 135 12.51 -7.51 15.89
CA LEU A 135 12.24 -7.73 14.46
C LEU A 135 11.15 -8.77 14.22
N ALA A 136 11.18 -9.89 14.98
CA ALA A 136 10.15 -10.92 14.91
C ALA A 136 8.77 -10.40 15.35
N THR A 137 8.73 -9.52 16.38
CA THR A 137 7.50 -8.86 16.82
C THR A 137 6.94 -7.93 15.74
N VAL A 138 7.79 -7.11 15.11
CA VAL A 138 7.37 -6.23 14.00
C VAL A 138 6.79 -7.05 12.86
N TRP A 139 7.44 -8.15 12.47
CA TRP A 139 6.91 -9.05 11.45
C TRP A 139 5.50 -9.57 11.80
N THR A 140 5.31 -10.03 13.03
CA THR A 140 4.01 -10.54 13.50
C THR A 140 2.90 -9.48 13.42
N LEU A 141 3.24 -8.20 13.61
CA LEU A 141 2.27 -7.10 13.51
C LEU A 141 1.93 -6.72 12.06
N MET A 142 2.76 -7.07 11.09
CA MET A 142 2.54 -6.66 9.70
C MET A 142 1.26 -7.26 9.10
N GLY A 143 0.93 -8.51 9.42
CA GLY A 143 -0.31 -9.14 8.97
C GLY A 143 -1.57 -8.40 9.44
N PRO A 144 -1.76 -8.17 10.74
CA PRO A 144 -2.85 -7.35 11.26
C PRO A 144 -2.92 -5.94 10.67
N LEU A 145 -1.79 -5.24 10.54
CA LEU A 145 -1.76 -3.90 9.95
C LEU A 145 -2.26 -3.89 8.51
N TYR A 146 -1.82 -4.85 7.71
CA TYR A 146 -2.25 -5.03 6.33
C TYR A 146 -3.75 -5.32 6.23
N ILE A 147 -4.22 -6.34 6.94
CA ILE A 147 -5.60 -6.81 6.83
C ILE A 147 -6.58 -5.78 7.37
N LEU A 148 -6.36 -5.29 8.59
CA LEU A 148 -7.23 -4.30 9.20
C LEU A 148 -7.18 -2.96 8.44
N GLY A 149 -5.99 -2.54 8.02
CA GLY A 149 -5.82 -1.32 7.24
C GLY A 149 -6.61 -1.35 5.94
N ALA A 150 -6.44 -2.41 5.14
CA ALA A 150 -7.15 -2.57 3.88
C ALA A 150 -8.67 -2.74 4.06
N LEU A 151 -9.09 -3.52 5.06
CA LEU A 151 -10.51 -3.76 5.36
C LEU A 151 -11.20 -2.45 5.78
N LEU A 152 -10.64 -1.73 6.76
CA LEU A 152 -11.22 -0.49 7.26
C LEU A 152 -11.27 0.58 6.16
N PHE A 153 -10.19 0.70 5.38
CA PHE A 153 -10.16 1.63 4.25
C PHE A 153 -11.17 1.25 3.17
N GLY A 154 -11.26 -0.04 2.82
CA GLY A 154 -12.24 -0.54 1.86
C GLY A 154 -13.68 -0.27 2.29
N VAL A 155 -14.02 -0.59 3.55
CA VAL A 155 -15.36 -0.33 4.12
C VAL A 155 -15.67 1.17 4.16
N ALA A 156 -14.72 2.00 4.57
CA ALA A 156 -14.89 3.46 4.59
C ALA A 156 -15.14 4.00 3.17
N THR A 157 -14.38 3.52 2.18
CA THR A 157 -14.54 3.92 0.77
C THR A 157 -15.89 3.48 0.20
N LEU A 158 -16.35 2.25 0.54
CA LEU A 158 -17.69 1.76 0.18
C LEU A 158 -18.80 2.69 0.71
N ARG A 159 -18.66 3.12 1.96
CA ARG A 159 -19.62 4.01 2.63
C ARG A 159 -19.56 5.42 2.09
N ALA A 160 -18.37 5.94 1.83
CA ALA A 160 -18.16 7.27 1.28
C ALA A 160 -18.79 7.44 -0.11
N GLY A 161 -18.81 6.40 -0.95
CA GLY A 161 -19.43 6.41 -2.27
C GLY A 161 -18.77 7.36 -3.27
N VAL A 162 -17.57 7.88 -2.97
CA VAL A 162 -16.82 8.81 -3.82
C VAL A 162 -16.03 8.07 -4.90
N LEU A 163 -15.47 6.92 -4.55
CA LEU A 163 -14.69 6.04 -5.41
C LEU A 163 -15.52 4.78 -5.76
N PRO A 164 -15.13 4.02 -6.81
CA PRO A 164 -15.89 2.85 -7.26
C PRO A 164 -16.04 1.80 -6.15
N ARG A 165 -17.28 1.47 -5.81
CA ARG A 165 -17.60 0.51 -4.74
C ARG A 165 -17.02 -0.87 -5.01
N TRP A 166 -17.03 -1.34 -6.26
CA TRP A 166 -16.50 -2.65 -6.61
C TRP A 166 -15.01 -2.75 -6.27
N ALA A 167 -14.22 -1.71 -6.63
CA ALA A 167 -12.78 -1.68 -6.38
C ALA A 167 -12.47 -1.62 -4.87
N ALA A 168 -13.24 -0.83 -4.11
CA ALA A 168 -13.13 -0.75 -2.67
C ALA A 168 -13.47 -2.09 -1.98
N GLY A 169 -14.52 -2.77 -2.45
CA GLY A 169 -14.91 -4.09 -1.97
C GLY A 169 -13.85 -5.14 -2.27
N VAL A 170 -13.36 -5.19 -3.52
CA VAL A 170 -12.31 -6.12 -3.93
C VAL A 170 -11.01 -5.89 -3.16
N PHE A 171 -10.64 -4.63 -2.91
CA PHE A 171 -9.46 -4.29 -2.10
C PHE A 171 -9.59 -4.79 -0.65
N GLY A 172 -10.67 -4.43 0.04
CA GLY A 172 -10.86 -4.78 1.46
C GLY A 172 -11.11 -6.26 1.68
N VAL A 173 -11.99 -6.88 0.87
CA VAL A 173 -12.29 -8.33 0.95
C VAL A 173 -11.08 -9.15 0.53
N GLY A 174 -10.34 -8.72 -0.50
CA GLY A 174 -9.13 -9.39 -0.96
C GLY A 174 -8.07 -9.50 0.12
N ALA A 175 -7.88 -8.45 0.93
CA ALA A 175 -6.94 -8.49 2.04
C ALA A 175 -7.36 -9.50 3.13
N VAL A 176 -8.66 -9.62 3.43
CA VAL A 176 -9.17 -10.64 4.36
C VAL A 176 -9.07 -12.04 3.75
N ALA A 177 -9.37 -12.17 2.46
CA ALA A 177 -9.29 -13.45 1.76
C ALA A 177 -7.86 -14.00 1.71
N SER A 178 -6.81 -13.16 1.85
CA SER A 178 -5.43 -13.64 1.95
C SER A 178 -5.22 -14.63 3.10
N LEU A 179 -6.00 -14.52 4.20
CA LEU A 179 -6.00 -15.51 5.29
C LEU A 179 -6.50 -16.88 4.83
N ALA A 180 -7.53 -16.91 3.97
CA ALA A 180 -8.04 -18.16 3.43
C ALA A 180 -7.05 -18.79 2.45
N PHE A 181 -6.37 -17.96 1.65
CA PHE A 181 -5.31 -18.45 0.74
C PHE A 181 -4.13 -19.08 1.50
N ALA A 182 -3.79 -18.56 2.69
CA ALA A 182 -2.75 -19.17 3.54
C ALA A 182 -3.09 -20.59 4.04
N LEU A 183 -4.36 -20.99 3.96
CA LEU A 183 -4.83 -22.35 4.31
C LEU A 183 -4.93 -23.28 3.09
N LEU A 184 -4.71 -22.75 1.88
CA LEU A 184 -4.79 -23.51 0.63
C LEU A 184 -3.42 -24.13 0.27
N PRO A 185 -3.38 -25.06 -0.69
CA PRO A 185 -2.12 -25.54 -1.23
C PRO A 185 -1.24 -24.37 -1.74
N ARG A 186 0.05 -24.42 -1.47
CA ARG A 186 1.03 -23.35 -1.81
C ARG A 186 0.95 -22.87 -3.25
N ALA A 187 0.60 -23.73 -4.18
CA ALA A 187 0.41 -23.36 -5.58
C ALA A 187 -0.67 -22.28 -5.80
N LEU A 188 -1.59 -22.07 -4.86
CA LEU A 188 -2.66 -21.09 -4.93
C LEU A 188 -2.37 -19.81 -4.13
N GLU A 189 -1.36 -19.81 -3.24
CA GLU A 189 -0.96 -18.63 -2.45
C GLU A 189 -0.70 -17.38 -3.31
N PRO A 190 -0.05 -17.49 -4.50
CA PRO A 190 0.18 -16.33 -5.38
C PRO A 190 -1.08 -15.56 -5.75
N LEU A 191 -2.20 -16.26 -5.85
CA LEU A 191 -3.48 -15.68 -6.24
C LEU A 191 -4.05 -14.73 -5.17
N ALA A 192 -3.57 -14.81 -3.92
CA ALA A 192 -3.99 -13.92 -2.83
C ALA A 192 -3.69 -12.43 -3.12
N ALA A 193 -2.64 -12.15 -3.90
CA ALA A 193 -2.26 -10.79 -4.28
C ALA A 193 -3.21 -10.17 -5.32
N VAL A 194 -3.86 -11.00 -6.14
CA VAL A 194 -4.65 -10.53 -7.30
C VAL A 194 -5.82 -9.64 -6.88
N PRO A 195 -6.70 -10.03 -5.96
CA PRO A 195 -7.83 -9.17 -5.58
C PRO A 195 -7.37 -7.81 -5.05
N VAL A 196 -6.39 -7.80 -4.16
CA VAL A 196 -5.89 -6.56 -3.55
C VAL A 196 -5.26 -5.64 -4.58
N GLY A 197 -4.40 -6.18 -5.44
CA GLY A 197 -3.76 -5.39 -6.50
C GLY A 197 -4.76 -4.86 -7.51
N VAL A 198 -5.74 -5.67 -7.93
CA VAL A 198 -6.84 -5.25 -8.83
C VAL A 198 -7.71 -4.18 -8.17
N GLY A 199 -8.07 -4.35 -6.89
CA GLY A 199 -8.84 -3.36 -6.14
C GLY A 199 -8.09 -2.03 -6.05
N LEU A 200 -6.81 -2.05 -5.67
CA LEU A 200 -5.97 -0.86 -5.57
C LEU A 200 -5.80 -0.17 -6.94
N ALA A 201 -5.52 -0.94 -8.00
CA ALA A 201 -5.41 -0.40 -9.35
C ALA A 201 -6.74 0.21 -9.83
N GLY A 202 -7.88 -0.41 -9.53
CA GLY A 202 -9.21 0.10 -9.87
C GLY A 202 -9.52 1.42 -9.17
N LEU A 203 -9.22 1.53 -7.87
CA LEU A 203 -9.33 2.78 -7.11
C LEU A 203 -8.40 3.87 -7.69
N GLY A 204 -7.16 3.50 -7.99
CA GLY A 204 -6.18 4.39 -8.59
C GLY A 204 -6.59 4.91 -9.97
N TYR A 205 -7.11 4.03 -10.83
CA TYR A 205 -7.61 4.41 -12.15
C TYR A 205 -8.78 5.40 -12.06
N ALA A 206 -9.70 5.16 -11.13
CA ALA A 206 -10.82 6.09 -10.90
C ALA A 206 -10.32 7.47 -10.48
N LEU A 207 -9.35 7.53 -9.57
CA LEU A 207 -8.75 8.78 -9.12
C LEU A 207 -7.98 9.48 -10.27
N TRP A 208 -7.23 8.73 -11.07
CA TRP A 208 -6.49 9.25 -12.22
C TRP A 208 -7.39 9.79 -13.32
N SER A 209 -8.52 9.12 -13.58
CA SER A 209 -9.49 9.49 -14.62
C SER A 209 -10.49 10.56 -14.18
N ASP A 210 -10.56 10.91 -12.88
CA ASP A 210 -11.47 11.93 -12.37
C ASP A 210 -11.10 13.31 -12.92
N ARG A 211 -11.97 13.85 -13.80
CA ARG A 211 -11.79 15.15 -14.46
C ARG A 211 -12.52 16.29 -13.73
N ARG A 212 -13.01 16.06 -12.50
CA ARG A 212 -13.68 17.12 -11.74
C ARG A 212 -12.69 18.25 -11.50
N ALA A 213 -13.03 19.44 -11.96
CA ALA A 213 -12.26 20.65 -11.68
C ALA A 213 -12.12 20.81 -10.15
N PRO A 214 -10.98 21.30 -9.63
CA PRO A 214 -10.87 21.69 -8.23
C PRO A 214 -12.05 22.59 -7.91
N ALA A 215 -12.64 22.44 -6.71
CA ALA A 215 -13.63 23.40 -6.23
C ALA A 215 -13.06 24.80 -6.45
N SER A 216 -13.77 25.61 -7.24
CA SER A 216 -13.35 26.98 -7.54
C SER A 216 -13.07 27.65 -6.21
N ASP A 217 -11.92 28.31 -6.08
CA ASP A 217 -11.64 29.18 -4.95
C ASP A 217 -12.89 30.02 -4.68
N PRO A 218 -13.31 30.19 -3.42
CA PRO A 218 -14.48 31.03 -3.11
C PRO A 218 -14.26 32.37 -3.78
N ALA A 219 -15.22 32.73 -4.63
CA ALA A 219 -15.18 34.01 -5.37
C ALA A 219 -14.81 35.12 -4.39
N PRO A 220 -13.87 36.02 -4.72
CA PRO A 220 -13.51 37.11 -3.83
C PRO A 220 -14.77 37.83 -3.42
N ALA A 221 -14.96 37.95 -2.11
CA ALA A 221 -16.15 38.58 -1.52
C ALA A 221 -16.41 39.89 -2.25
N ARG A 222 -17.54 39.97 -2.99
CA ARG A 222 -17.95 41.18 -3.67
C ARG A 222 -17.94 42.31 -2.65
N GLY A 223 -17.10 43.31 -2.87
CA GLY A 223 -16.93 44.44 -1.99
C GLY A 223 -18.27 45.00 -1.58
N ARG A 224 -18.48 45.18 -0.29
CA ARG A 224 -19.62 45.90 0.26
C ARG A 224 -19.73 47.25 -0.49
N PRO A 225 -20.92 47.64 -0.97
CA PRO A 225 -21.10 48.99 -1.51
C PRO A 225 -20.71 50.01 -0.43
N GLN A 226 -19.72 50.83 -0.74
CA GLN A 226 -19.42 51.99 0.11
C GLN A 226 -20.67 52.88 0.10
N LEU A 227 -21.37 52.92 1.25
CA LEU A 227 -22.39 53.92 1.49
C LEU A 227 -21.73 55.31 1.39
N ARG A 228 -22.02 56.00 0.30
CA ARG A 228 -21.70 57.40 0.07
C ARG A 228 -22.29 58.18 1.24
N GLN A 229 -21.47 58.67 2.14
CA GLN A 229 -21.88 59.70 3.10
C GLN A 229 -22.19 60.94 2.30
N ALA A 230 -23.50 61.23 2.12
CA ALA A 230 -23.96 62.49 1.64
C ALA A 230 -23.70 63.52 2.76
N GLY A 231 -22.81 64.46 2.51
CA GLY A 231 -22.53 65.57 3.40
C GLY A 231 -23.77 66.41 3.62
N ALA A 232 -23.97 66.78 4.87
CA ALA A 232 -24.86 67.87 5.29
C ALA A 232 -24.12 69.20 5.05
N ALA A 233 -24.82 70.11 4.32
CA ALA A 233 -24.56 71.52 4.34
C ALA A 233 -25.40 72.14 5.45
#